data_c45e5821ea1ff5fd2d41a673da1e23b0
#
_entry.id   c45e5821ea1ff5fd2d41a673da1e23b0
#
_cell.length_a   1.000
_cell.length_b   1.000
_cell.length_c   1.000
_cell.angle_alpha   90.00
_cell.angle_beta   90.00
_cell.angle_gamma   90.00
#
_symmetry.space_group_name_H-M   'P 1'
#
loop_
_entity.id
_entity.type
_entity.pdbx_description
1 polymer ?
#
loop_
_entity_poly.entity_id
_entity_poly.type
_entity_poly.pdbx_seq_one_letter_code
_entity_poly.pdbx_strand_id
1 'polypeptide(L)'
;MYCKVHRPVNTPGVSDNKGKCVQLVEYLSKELKEERPYYDNFFSQKEDYVTPLTVMHHMDNNHRTLKRNDDKFYMLTINPSGEEQQHLIEKVTGEKTAEFPELSPEQQKEVLAEMKRLTRECMDEYARNFYREKIRSGDDLVWYGRVETERHYKGDDPEVKAGKAKAGERKPGLQLHVHII
;
A
#
# COMPACT_ATOMS: atom_id res chain seq x y z
N MET A 1 14.28 4.59 -1.10
CA MET A 1 12.92 4.03 -1.34
C MET A 1 12.98 2.97 -2.42
N TYR A 2 12.21 1.91 -2.29
CA TYR A 2 12.05 0.92 -3.36
C TYR A 2 10.57 0.60 -3.59
N CYS A 3 10.22 0.34 -4.85
CA CYS A 3 8.92 -0.15 -5.26
C CYS A 3 9.07 -1.62 -5.65
N LYS A 4 8.28 -2.49 -5.06
CA LYS A 4 8.26 -3.92 -5.34
C LYS A 4 6.96 -4.30 -6.04
N VAL A 5 7.07 -4.87 -7.24
CA VAL A 5 5.95 -5.53 -7.92
C VAL A 5 5.91 -6.98 -7.45
N HIS A 6 4.78 -7.39 -6.88
CA HIS A 6 4.58 -8.76 -6.44
C HIS A 6 4.15 -9.62 -7.64
N ARG A 7 4.86 -10.70 -7.88
CA ARG A 7 4.47 -11.66 -8.92
C ARG A 7 3.20 -12.38 -8.49
N PRO A 8 2.25 -12.61 -9.40
CA PRO A 8 1.11 -13.49 -9.13
C PRO A 8 1.56 -14.87 -8.66
N VAL A 9 0.92 -15.39 -7.64
CA VAL A 9 1.23 -16.72 -7.11
C VAL A 9 0.40 -17.76 -7.86
N ASN A 10 1.03 -18.61 -8.64
CA ASN A 10 0.38 -19.72 -9.37
C ASN A 10 0.46 -21.04 -8.58
N THR A 11 0.23 -21.01 -7.28
CA THR A 11 0.22 -22.21 -6.45
C THR A 11 -1.22 -22.75 -6.32
N PRO A 12 -1.49 -24.04 -6.55
CA PRO A 12 -2.82 -24.60 -6.33
C PRO A 12 -3.33 -24.31 -4.91
N GLY A 13 -4.54 -23.78 -4.80
CA GLY A 13 -5.17 -23.41 -3.52
C GLY A 13 -4.85 -22.00 -3.01
N VAL A 14 -3.99 -21.24 -3.69
CA VAL A 14 -3.77 -19.81 -3.43
C VAL A 14 -4.53 -18.99 -4.47
N SER A 15 -5.20 -17.90 -4.05
CA SER A 15 -5.92 -17.06 -4.99
C SER A 15 -4.97 -16.51 -6.04
N ASP A 16 -5.26 -16.80 -7.30
CA ASP A 16 -4.56 -16.20 -8.42
C ASP A 16 -5.18 -14.83 -8.74
N ASN A 17 -4.41 -14.00 -9.46
CA ASN A 17 -4.87 -12.66 -9.85
C ASN A 17 -5.87 -12.69 -11.04
N LYS A 18 -6.46 -13.84 -11.34
CA LYS A 18 -7.38 -14.08 -12.47
C LYS A 18 -8.85 -13.99 -12.08
N GLY A 19 -9.13 -14.19 -10.77
CA GLY A 19 -10.47 -14.14 -10.20
C GLY A 19 -10.93 -12.74 -9.83
N LYS A 20 -11.81 -12.66 -8.82
CA LYS A 20 -12.25 -11.41 -8.20
C LYS A 20 -11.20 -10.91 -7.22
N CYS A 21 -11.04 -9.59 -7.15
CA CYS A 21 -10.07 -8.97 -6.23
C CYS A 21 -10.54 -8.93 -4.76
N VAL A 22 -11.72 -9.45 -4.44
CA VAL A 22 -12.35 -9.44 -3.09
C VAL A 22 -11.37 -9.86 -2.00
N GLN A 23 -10.70 -11.00 -2.17
CA GLN A 23 -9.79 -11.52 -1.15
C GLN A 23 -8.60 -10.60 -0.88
N LEU A 24 -8.05 -9.96 -1.92
CA LEU A 24 -6.95 -9.01 -1.77
C LEU A 24 -7.43 -7.72 -1.10
N VAL A 25 -8.57 -7.18 -1.51
CA VAL A 25 -9.14 -5.99 -0.90
C VAL A 25 -9.53 -6.25 0.57
N GLU A 26 -10.13 -7.40 0.87
CA GLU A 26 -10.42 -7.82 2.25
C GLU A 26 -9.14 -7.99 3.08
N TYR A 27 -8.09 -8.58 2.51
CA TYR A 27 -6.79 -8.70 3.18
C TYR A 27 -6.22 -7.32 3.51
N LEU A 28 -6.22 -6.40 2.56
CA LEU A 28 -5.75 -5.03 2.77
C LEU A 28 -6.69 -4.22 3.69
N SER A 29 -7.94 -4.64 3.85
CA SER A 29 -8.94 -3.98 4.71
C SER A 29 -9.08 -4.63 6.10
N LYS A 30 -8.35 -5.69 6.40
CA LYS A 30 -8.51 -6.44 7.68
C LYS A 30 -8.35 -5.57 8.92
N GLU A 31 -7.54 -4.54 8.82
CA GLU A 31 -7.31 -3.61 9.91
C GLU A 31 -8.44 -2.58 10.10
N LEU A 32 -9.41 -2.50 9.15
CA LEU A 32 -10.58 -1.62 9.26
C LEU A 32 -11.64 -2.11 10.29
N LYS A 33 -11.47 -3.29 10.88
CA LYS A 33 -12.44 -3.88 11.83
C LYS A 33 -12.37 -3.28 13.23
N GLU A 34 -11.34 -2.54 13.54
CA GLU A 34 -11.22 -1.79 14.79
C GLU A 34 -11.44 -0.31 14.48
N GLU A 35 -12.05 0.44 15.39
CA GLU A 35 -12.42 1.85 15.27
C GLU A 35 -11.25 2.78 14.84
N ARG A 36 -10.80 2.65 13.61
CA ARG A 36 -9.73 3.47 13.07
C ARG A 36 -10.28 4.67 12.31
N PRO A 37 -9.57 5.80 12.37
CA PRO A 37 -10.06 7.05 11.81
C PRO A 37 -10.20 6.98 10.28
N TYR A 38 -11.04 7.88 9.74
CA TYR A 38 -11.38 8.13 8.35
C TYR A 38 -10.22 8.06 7.32
N TYR A 39 -8.97 8.27 7.71
CA TYR A 39 -7.79 8.27 6.84
C TYR A 39 -7.24 6.88 6.47
N ASP A 40 -7.80 5.82 7.02
CA ASP A 40 -7.33 4.43 6.83
C ASP A 40 -7.91 3.75 5.57
N ASN A 41 -8.58 4.50 4.69
CA ASN A 41 -9.15 3.99 3.47
C ASN A 41 -8.18 4.00 2.29
N PHE A 42 -8.61 3.40 1.19
CA PHE A 42 -7.88 3.50 -0.06
C PHE A 42 -7.88 4.93 -0.60
N PHE A 43 -6.90 5.24 -1.41
CA PHE A 43 -6.79 6.46 -2.20
C PHE A 43 -6.38 6.12 -3.65
N SER A 44 -6.54 7.05 -4.55
CA SER A 44 -6.17 6.90 -5.96
C SER A 44 -5.35 8.10 -6.43
N GLN A 45 -5.05 8.18 -7.71
CA GLN A 45 -4.41 9.36 -8.29
C GLN A 45 -5.21 10.65 -8.01
N LYS A 46 -6.55 10.57 -7.99
CA LYS A 46 -7.45 11.73 -7.90
C LYS A 46 -8.13 11.89 -6.56
N GLU A 47 -8.33 10.80 -5.83
CA GLU A 47 -9.16 10.79 -4.62
C GLU A 47 -8.34 10.38 -3.41
N ASP A 48 -8.47 11.11 -2.31
CA ASP A 48 -7.81 10.79 -1.04
C ASP A 48 -8.57 9.74 -0.22
N TYR A 49 -9.81 9.45 -0.63
CA TYR A 49 -10.68 8.51 0.06
C TYR A 49 -11.48 7.67 -0.94
N VAL A 50 -11.22 6.38 -0.97
CA VAL A 50 -11.95 5.42 -1.78
C VAL A 50 -12.33 4.23 -0.91
N THR A 51 -13.61 3.86 -0.92
CA THR A 51 -14.07 2.72 -0.11
C THR A 51 -13.56 1.38 -0.67
N PRO A 52 -13.37 0.35 0.17
CA PRO A 52 -13.02 -0.99 -0.31
C PRO A 52 -14.01 -1.53 -1.34
N LEU A 53 -15.29 -1.23 -1.19
CA LEU A 53 -16.34 -1.66 -2.13
C LEU A 53 -16.17 -1.01 -3.50
N THR A 54 -15.83 0.28 -3.54
CA THR A 54 -15.53 1.00 -4.79
C THR A 54 -14.30 0.41 -5.48
N VAL A 55 -13.25 0.11 -4.71
CA VAL A 55 -12.04 -0.55 -5.25
C VAL A 55 -12.39 -1.89 -5.88
N MET A 56 -13.10 -2.76 -5.16
CA MET A 56 -13.55 -4.06 -5.68
C MET A 56 -14.35 -3.91 -6.97
N HIS A 57 -15.33 -2.99 -6.99
CA HIS A 57 -16.17 -2.76 -8.16
C HIS A 57 -15.35 -2.29 -9.37
N HIS A 58 -14.45 -1.34 -9.19
CA HIS A 58 -13.62 -0.83 -10.29
C HIS A 58 -12.62 -1.86 -10.80
N MET A 59 -11.96 -2.61 -9.91
CA MET A 59 -11.01 -3.63 -10.30
C MET A 59 -11.68 -4.80 -11.02
N ASP A 60 -12.79 -5.30 -10.50
CA ASP A 60 -13.51 -6.42 -11.09
C ASP A 60 -14.21 -6.08 -12.42
N ASN A 61 -14.59 -4.81 -12.60
CA ASN A 61 -15.22 -4.31 -13.83
C ASN A 61 -14.23 -3.59 -14.77
N ASN A 62 -12.94 -3.74 -14.58
CA ASN A 62 -11.95 -3.23 -15.52
C ASN A 62 -11.97 -4.08 -16.81
N HIS A 63 -12.90 -3.78 -17.71
CA HIS A 63 -13.19 -4.52 -18.95
C HIS A 63 -12.19 -4.20 -20.08
N ARG A 64 -10.91 -4.17 -19.77
CA ARG A 64 -9.91 -4.18 -20.83
C ARG A 64 -9.87 -5.57 -21.46
N THR A 65 -9.31 -5.70 -22.67
CA THR A 65 -9.26 -6.94 -23.49
C THR A 65 -8.45 -8.07 -22.83
N LEU A 66 -8.76 -8.39 -21.57
CA LEU A 66 -8.11 -9.45 -20.82
C LEU A 66 -8.74 -10.79 -21.18
N LYS A 67 -7.92 -11.77 -21.49
CA LYS A 67 -8.33 -13.16 -21.67
C LYS A 67 -8.60 -13.80 -20.32
N ARG A 68 -9.34 -14.91 -20.32
CA ARG A 68 -9.70 -15.64 -19.09
C ARG A 68 -8.49 -16.02 -18.22
N ASN A 69 -7.32 -16.23 -18.82
CA ASN A 69 -6.10 -16.64 -18.12
C ASN A 69 -5.12 -15.49 -17.85
N ASP A 70 -5.47 -14.25 -18.19
CA ASP A 70 -4.63 -13.11 -17.93
C ASP A 70 -4.83 -12.62 -16.48
N ASP A 71 -3.75 -12.16 -15.86
CA ASP A 71 -3.82 -11.55 -14.54
C ASP A 71 -4.55 -10.21 -14.64
N LYS A 72 -5.56 -10.00 -13.79
CA LYS A 72 -6.42 -8.82 -13.81
C LYS A 72 -5.88 -7.69 -12.97
N PHE A 73 -5.08 -8.00 -11.95
CA PHE A 73 -4.51 -7.02 -11.05
C PHE A 73 -3.13 -7.47 -10.56
N TYR A 74 -2.34 -6.51 -10.14
CA TYR A 74 -1.02 -6.72 -9.55
C TYR A 74 -0.96 -5.98 -8.22
N MET A 75 -0.22 -6.52 -7.27
CA MET A 75 0.08 -5.83 -6.04
C MET A 75 1.48 -5.22 -6.12
N LEU A 76 1.58 -3.94 -5.79
CA LEU A 76 2.84 -3.25 -5.60
C LEU A 76 2.97 -2.84 -4.13
N THR A 77 4.21 -2.67 -3.67
CA THR A 77 4.48 -2.10 -2.35
C THR A 77 5.56 -1.04 -2.50
N ILE A 78 5.28 0.16 -2.00
CA ILE A 78 6.25 1.25 -1.86
C ILE A 78 6.76 1.25 -0.44
N ASN A 79 8.08 1.13 -0.28
CA ASN A 79 8.74 1.02 1.01
C ASN A 79 9.84 2.09 1.11
N PRO A 80 9.59 3.22 1.77
CA PRO A 80 10.65 4.15 2.13
C PRO A 80 11.58 3.51 3.16
N SER A 81 12.87 3.83 3.09
CA SER A 81 13.83 3.46 4.14
C SER A 81 13.52 4.21 5.43
N GLY A 82 14.10 3.79 6.55
CA GLY A 82 13.93 4.49 7.82
C GLY A 82 14.37 5.96 7.76
N GLU A 83 15.47 6.25 7.06
CA GLU A 83 15.97 7.62 6.85
C GLU A 83 15.01 8.46 6.00
N GLU A 84 14.45 7.88 4.93
CA GLU A 84 13.45 8.56 4.09
C GLU A 84 12.15 8.83 4.84
N GLN A 85 11.70 7.90 5.68
CA GLN A 85 10.53 8.10 6.54
C GLN A 85 10.79 9.23 7.52
N GLN A 86 11.97 9.25 8.16
CA GLN A 86 12.36 10.30 9.09
C GLN A 86 12.41 11.66 8.41
N HIS A 87 13.02 11.74 7.21
CA HIS A 87 13.06 12.97 6.43
C HIS A 87 11.66 13.47 6.03
N LEU A 88 10.78 12.56 5.63
CA LEU A 88 9.39 12.89 5.29
C LEU A 88 8.65 13.47 6.50
N ILE A 89 8.79 12.86 7.67
CA ILE A 89 8.15 13.32 8.91
C ILE A 89 8.71 14.69 9.30
N GLU A 90 10.02 14.83 9.36
CA GLU A 90 10.69 16.11 9.71
C GLU A 90 10.29 17.24 8.76
N LYS A 91 10.18 16.97 7.46
CA LYS A 91 9.75 17.95 6.45
C LYS A 91 8.34 18.48 6.72
N VAL A 92 7.44 17.64 7.17
CA VAL A 92 6.01 17.99 7.32
C VAL A 92 5.70 18.53 8.71
N THR A 93 6.30 17.93 9.75
CA THR A 93 5.99 18.25 11.15
C THR A 93 7.00 19.20 11.78
N GLY A 94 8.18 19.36 11.19
CA GLY A 94 9.30 20.09 11.77
C GLY A 94 10.04 19.32 12.88
N GLU A 95 9.62 18.09 13.18
CA GLU A 95 10.12 17.30 14.29
C GLU A 95 10.56 15.90 13.85
N LYS A 96 11.48 15.30 14.62
CA LYS A 96 11.86 13.89 14.47
C LYS A 96 11.11 13.05 15.49
N THR A 97 10.70 11.87 15.08
CA THR A 97 10.09 10.89 15.98
C THR A 97 10.68 9.50 15.77
N ALA A 98 10.69 8.69 16.81
CA ALA A 98 11.11 7.30 16.73
C ALA A 98 9.99 6.40 16.19
N GLU A 99 8.73 6.72 16.48
CA GLU A 99 7.57 5.92 16.13
C GLU A 99 6.39 6.79 15.68
N PHE A 100 5.66 6.32 14.67
CA PHE A 100 4.53 7.06 14.11
C PHE A 100 3.41 7.40 15.14
N PRO A 101 3.03 6.54 16.10
CA PRO A 101 2.02 6.87 17.10
C PRO A 101 2.40 7.96 18.11
N GLU A 102 3.68 8.36 18.17
CA GLU A 102 4.12 9.48 19.03
C GLU A 102 3.71 10.84 18.47
N LEU A 103 3.38 10.91 17.18
CA LEU A 103 2.91 12.12 16.53
C LEU A 103 1.48 12.47 16.98
N SER A 104 1.17 13.77 17.04
CA SER A 104 -0.21 14.21 17.25
C SER A 104 -1.14 13.75 16.12
N PRO A 105 -2.45 13.66 16.34
CA PRO A 105 -3.40 13.28 15.29
C PRO A 105 -3.32 14.17 14.04
N GLU A 106 -3.06 15.46 14.21
CA GLU A 106 -2.89 16.42 13.12
C GLU A 106 -1.61 16.13 12.34
N GLN A 107 -0.49 15.91 13.03
CA GLN A 107 0.78 15.54 12.42
C GLN A 107 0.69 14.20 11.69
N GLN A 108 0.02 13.20 12.29
CA GLN A 108 -0.24 11.92 11.62
C GLN A 108 -0.98 12.11 10.30
N LYS A 109 -2.02 12.96 10.28
CA LYS A 109 -2.79 13.27 9.08
C LYS A 109 -1.93 13.93 8.01
N GLU A 110 -1.07 14.86 8.37
CA GLU A 110 -0.14 15.53 7.44
C GLU A 110 0.88 14.55 6.86
N VAL A 111 1.46 13.70 7.68
CA VAL A 111 2.39 12.65 7.24
C VAL A 111 1.72 11.68 6.26
N LEU A 112 0.49 11.25 6.54
CA LEU A 112 -0.27 10.38 5.65
C LEU A 112 -0.61 11.07 4.32
N ALA A 113 -0.93 12.37 4.35
CA ALA A 113 -1.16 13.14 3.13
C ALA A 113 0.11 13.23 2.26
N GLU A 114 1.27 13.46 2.87
CA GLU A 114 2.55 13.48 2.17
C GLU A 114 2.92 12.09 1.62
N MET A 115 2.66 11.00 2.34
CA MET A 115 2.82 9.64 1.82
C MET A 115 1.94 9.37 0.60
N LYS A 116 0.69 9.84 0.59
CA LYS A 116 -0.19 9.74 -0.58
C LYS A 116 0.36 10.54 -1.76
N ARG A 117 0.84 11.77 -1.52
CA ARG A 117 1.46 12.61 -2.54
C ARG A 117 2.68 11.92 -3.17
N LEU A 118 3.59 11.42 -2.34
CA LEU A 118 4.77 10.67 -2.78
C LEU A 118 4.39 9.42 -3.59
N THR A 119 3.34 8.72 -3.15
CA THR A 119 2.84 7.54 -3.88
C THR A 119 2.36 7.91 -5.28
N ARG A 120 1.63 9.02 -5.43
CA ARG A 120 1.16 9.50 -6.75
C ARG A 120 2.33 9.81 -7.69
N GLU A 121 3.37 10.45 -7.19
CA GLU A 121 4.60 10.69 -7.95
C GLU A 121 5.27 9.38 -8.37
N CYS A 122 5.34 8.40 -7.46
CA CYS A 122 5.86 7.08 -7.79
C CYS A 122 5.02 6.38 -8.86
N MET A 123 3.69 6.54 -8.84
CA MET A 123 2.81 5.94 -9.84
C MET A 123 2.91 6.67 -11.19
N ASP A 124 3.20 7.95 -11.21
CA ASP A 124 3.52 8.68 -12.44
C ASP A 124 4.80 8.14 -13.09
N GLU A 125 5.86 7.94 -12.29
CA GLU A 125 7.10 7.35 -12.79
C GLU A 125 6.90 5.88 -13.22
N TYR A 126 6.12 5.11 -12.45
CA TYR A 126 5.77 3.74 -12.81
C TYR A 126 5.06 3.69 -14.16
N ALA A 127 4.10 4.59 -14.40
CA ALA A 127 3.39 4.69 -15.68
C ALA A 127 4.34 4.99 -16.84
N ARG A 128 5.29 5.92 -16.68
CA ARG A 128 6.29 6.27 -17.71
C ARG A 128 7.17 5.08 -18.06
N ASN A 129 7.44 4.17 -17.15
CA ASN A 129 8.25 2.97 -17.41
C ASN A 129 7.58 1.93 -18.32
N PHE A 130 6.29 2.07 -18.64
CA PHE A 130 5.67 1.25 -19.69
C PHE A 130 6.11 1.62 -21.10
N TYR A 131 6.72 2.79 -21.30
CA TYR A 131 7.16 3.31 -22.61
C TYR A 131 6.06 3.25 -23.68
N ARG A 132 4.81 3.55 -23.29
CA ARG A 132 3.65 3.53 -24.19
C ARG A 132 3.08 4.94 -24.33
N GLU A 133 2.75 5.34 -25.56
CA GLU A 133 2.20 6.68 -25.85
C GLU A 133 0.92 7.01 -25.06
N LYS A 134 0.12 5.99 -24.73
CA LYS A 134 -1.15 6.13 -24.02
C LYS A 134 -1.04 5.96 -22.50
N ILE A 135 0.15 5.71 -21.97
CA ILE A 135 0.39 5.55 -20.55
C ILE A 135 1.55 6.46 -20.17
N ARG A 136 1.24 7.65 -19.64
CA ARG A 136 2.22 8.70 -19.36
C ARG A 136 2.27 9.13 -17.90
N SER A 137 1.18 8.88 -17.17
CA SER A 137 1.03 9.24 -15.78
C SER A 137 0.19 8.21 -15.03
N GLY A 138 0.15 8.31 -13.71
CA GLY A 138 -0.69 7.47 -12.86
C GLY A 138 -2.18 7.60 -13.17
N ASP A 139 -2.62 8.70 -13.80
CA ASP A 139 -4.00 8.89 -14.27
C ASP A 139 -4.40 7.91 -15.39
N ASP A 140 -3.44 7.42 -16.14
CA ASP A 140 -3.67 6.47 -17.23
C ASP A 140 -3.78 5.01 -16.74
N LEU A 141 -3.54 4.80 -15.44
CA LEU A 141 -3.62 3.51 -14.77
C LEU A 141 -4.86 3.45 -13.85
N VAL A 142 -5.43 2.26 -13.69
CA VAL A 142 -6.40 2.00 -12.62
C VAL A 142 -5.63 1.44 -11.44
N TRP A 143 -5.52 2.20 -10.38
CA TRP A 143 -4.80 1.79 -9.18
C TRP A 143 -5.40 2.40 -7.91
N TYR A 144 -5.24 1.70 -6.82
CA TYR A 144 -5.65 2.12 -5.49
C TYR A 144 -4.56 1.79 -4.48
N GLY A 145 -4.17 2.79 -3.70
CA GLY A 145 -3.17 2.64 -2.66
C GLY A 145 -3.80 2.66 -1.27
N ARG A 146 -3.13 2.02 -0.32
CA ARG A 146 -3.41 2.14 1.10
C ARG A 146 -2.11 2.35 1.84
N VAL A 147 -2.05 3.43 2.65
CA VAL A 147 -0.91 3.68 3.53
C VAL A 147 -1.07 2.82 4.78
N GLU A 148 -0.02 2.11 5.15
CA GLU A 148 0.09 1.39 6.41
C GLU A 148 1.22 1.99 7.25
N THR A 149 0.98 2.10 8.54
CA THR A 149 1.89 2.75 9.49
C THR A 149 2.59 1.76 10.40
N GLU A 150 2.16 0.51 10.36
CA GLU A 150 2.65 -0.56 11.24
C GLU A 150 3.01 -1.81 10.46
N ARG A 151 3.90 -2.60 11.02
CA ARG A 151 4.19 -3.97 10.60
C ARG A 151 4.27 -4.88 11.79
N HIS A 152 3.82 -6.10 11.62
CA HIS A 152 3.88 -7.13 12.64
C HIS A 152 4.86 -8.23 12.23
N TYR A 153 5.52 -8.83 13.24
CA TYR A 153 6.39 -9.97 13.02
C TYR A 153 5.60 -11.18 12.51
N LYS A 154 6.13 -11.82 11.48
CA LYS A 154 5.59 -13.08 10.96
C LYS A 154 6.34 -14.25 11.59
N GLY A 155 5.71 -15.43 11.60
CA GLY A 155 6.33 -16.64 12.17
C GLY A 155 7.64 -17.06 11.51
N ASP A 156 7.86 -16.64 10.26
CA ASP A 156 9.08 -16.89 9.49
C ASP A 156 10.17 -15.83 9.63
N ASP A 157 9.87 -14.72 10.30
CA ASP A 157 10.86 -13.65 10.53
C ASP A 157 12.05 -14.16 11.38
N PRO A 158 13.27 -13.71 11.06
CA PRO A 158 14.49 -14.14 11.76
C PRO A 158 14.44 -13.88 13.27
N GLU A 159 13.85 -12.76 13.70
CA GLU A 159 13.74 -12.38 15.10
C GLU A 159 12.82 -13.33 15.87
N VAL A 160 11.73 -13.79 15.24
CA VAL A 160 10.81 -14.78 15.83
C VAL A 160 11.49 -16.15 15.92
N LYS A 161 12.19 -16.58 14.88
CA LYS A 161 12.96 -17.83 14.88
C LYS A 161 14.09 -17.83 15.92
N ALA A 162 14.67 -16.65 16.18
CA ALA A 162 15.70 -16.46 17.20
C ALA A 162 15.13 -16.26 18.62
N GLY A 163 13.81 -16.27 18.79
CA GLY A 163 13.16 -16.06 20.09
C GLY A 163 13.27 -14.63 20.63
N LYS A 164 13.63 -13.66 19.79
CA LYS A 164 13.78 -12.24 20.14
C LYS A 164 12.47 -11.45 20.05
N ALA A 165 11.49 -11.95 19.30
CA ALA A 165 10.15 -11.39 19.13
C ALA A 165 9.12 -12.50 19.00
N LYS A 166 7.84 -12.17 19.14
CA LYS A 166 6.73 -13.11 18.93
C LYS A 166 6.02 -12.82 17.62
N ALA A 167 5.51 -13.86 16.95
CA ALA A 167 4.65 -13.69 15.78
C ALA A 167 3.40 -12.88 16.18
N GLY A 168 3.04 -11.87 15.36
CA GLY A 168 1.95 -10.94 15.64
C GLY A 168 2.34 -9.72 16.49
N GLU A 169 3.52 -9.68 17.08
CA GLU A 169 4.04 -8.51 17.80
C GLU A 169 4.39 -7.40 16.80
N ARG A 170 4.12 -6.13 17.15
CA ARG A 170 4.43 -4.98 16.31
C ARG A 170 5.94 -4.79 16.17
N LYS A 171 6.40 -4.51 14.96
CA LYS A 171 7.80 -4.17 14.70
C LYS A 171 8.08 -2.75 15.21
N PRO A 172 9.22 -2.52 15.89
CA PRO A 172 9.58 -1.21 16.39
C PRO A 172 9.97 -0.25 15.28
N GLY A 173 9.98 1.04 15.59
CA GLY A 173 10.41 2.11 14.71
C GLY A 173 9.37 2.51 13.68
N LEU A 174 9.80 3.35 12.75
CA LEU A 174 8.95 3.81 11.66
C LEU A 174 8.71 2.68 10.65
N GLN A 175 7.45 2.43 10.34
CA GLN A 175 7.02 1.31 9.49
C GLN A 175 6.11 1.76 8.33
N LEU A 176 6.16 3.06 7.97
CA LEU A 176 5.36 3.62 6.88
C LEU A 176 5.62 2.89 5.56
N HIS A 177 4.56 2.43 4.92
CA HIS A 177 4.62 1.83 3.58
C HIS A 177 3.26 1.91 2.90
N VAL A 178 3.24 1.66 1.59
CA VAL A 178 1.99 1.71 0.81
C VAL A 178 1.82 0.41 0.07
N HIS A 179 0.67 -0.22 0.22
CA HIS A 179 0.20 -1.29 -0.65
C HIS A 179 -0.64 -0.70 -1.77
N ILE A 180 -0.39 -1.14 -3.00
CA ILE A 180 -1.09 -0.69 -4.21
C ILE A 180 -1.63 -1.92 -4.95
N ILE A 181 -2.86 -1.82 -5.39
CA ILE A 181 -3.54 -2.80 -6.23
C ILE A 181 -3.92 -2.17 -7.56
#